data_d72529673fa11d516eff2ca3eb0835d2
#
_entry.id   d72529673fa11d516eff2ca3eb0835d2
#
_cell.length_a   1.000
_cell.length_b   1.000
_cell.length_c   1.000
_cell.angle_alpha   90.00
_cell.angle_beta   90.00
_cell.angle_gamma   90.00
#
_symmetry.space_group_name_H-M   'P 1'
#
loop_
_entity.id
_entity.type
_entity.pdbx_description
1 polymer ?
#
loop_
_entity_poly.entity_id
_entity_poly.type
_entity_poly.pdbx_seq_one_letter_code
_entity_poly.pdbx_strand_id
1 'polypeptide(L)'
;MTISATMVRDLRDKTGAGIMECKAALAEASGDPEKAVEVLRKRGLKVAEKKAGRVAADGLVAAWTSPAGDVGALVEVNCETDFVARTEKFVGLAQRLVVLVAADPAAADVAALAERDLDGRRVADVVKGLIGSIGENIVVRRAARLALPAGVSGLVVHYLHAGGKIGVLLGLRCASDQGAKAEAVVKLAKDLALQVCSAEPAYVHRGEVPGDVLEREREILRAQPDVQGKPAAIQDKIIQGRLEKFYAESCLVDQIFIRDPEGKQKVRDIVAATQKAVGEAVSVVGFARLRLGDGVERRAAA
;
A
#
# COMPACT_ATOMS: atom_id res chain seq x y z
N MET A 1 37.99 -21.13 24.36
CA MET A 1 37.00 -22.10 23.79
C MET A 1 37.08 -22.04 22.27
N THR A 2 37.23 -23.17 21.59
CA THR A 2 37.34 -23.16 20.11
C THR A 2 35.94 -23.11 19.52
N ILE A 3 35.68 -22.06 18.73
CA ILE A 3 34.38 -21.90 18.04
C ILE A 3 34.33 -22.86 16.87
N SER A 4 33.41 -23.82 16.89
CA SER A 4 33.22 -24.79 15.82
C SER A 4 32.41 -24.21 14.64
N ALA A 5 32.64 -24.77 13.45
CA ALA A 5 31.85 -24.42 12.25
C ALA A 5 30.34 -24.72 12.44
N THR A 6 30.00 -25.73 13.23
CA THR A 6 28.60 -26.08 13.57
C THR A 6 27.95 -24.96 14.38
N MET A 7 28.61 -24.47 15.45
CA MET A 7 28.08 -23.36 16.24
C MET A 7 27.83 -22.10 15.39
N VAL A 8 28.73 -21.82 14.46
CA VAL A 8 28.56 -20.67 13.55
C VAL A 8 27.36 -20.88 12.62
N ARG A 9 27.19 -22.09 12.09
CA ARG A 9 26.05 -22.44 11.23
C ARG A 9 24.74 -22.31 12.00
N ASP A 10 24.64 -22.93 13.18
CA ASP A 10 23.42 -22.92 14.00
C ASP A 10 23.02 -21.48 14.39
N LEU A 11 24.00 -20.63 14.75
CA LEU A 11 23.75 -19.22 15.03
C LEU A 11 23.29 -18.46 13.79
N ARG A 12 23.89 -18.74 12.63
CA ARG A 12 23.46 -18.16 11.36
C ARG A 12 22.03 -18.57 10.98
N ASP A 13 21.69 -19.84 11.11
CA ASP A 13 20.35 -20.35 10.80
C ASP A 13 19.30 -19.73 11.74
N LYS A 14 19.65 -19.52 13.00
CA LYS A 14 18.79 -18.88 14.00
C LYS A 14 18.64 -17.36 13.79
N THR A 15 19.68 -16.65 13.34
CA THR A 15 19.69 -15.18 13.31
C THR A 15 19.65 -14.60 11.90
N GLY A 16 20.08 -15.38 10.91
CA GLY A 16 20.25 -14.95 9.54
C GLY A 16 21.39 -13.95 9.32
N ALA A 17 22.26 -13.72 10.30
CA ALA A 17 23.43 -12.87 10.18
C ALA A 17 24.53 -13.51 9.32
N GLY A 18 25.49 -12.70 8.85
CA GLY A 18 26.62 -13.18 8.05
C GLY A 18 27.50 -14.17 8.82
N ILE A 19 28.13 -15.13 8.12
CA ILE A 19 28.99 -16.16 8.74
C ILE A 19 30.09 -15.52 9.61
N MET A 20 30.75 -14.47 9.10
CA MET A 20 31.82 -13.78 9.82
C MET A 20 31.30 -13.01 11.03
N GLU A 21 30.10 -12.45 10.96
CA GLU A 21 29.44 -11.78 12.07
C GLU A 21 29.04 -12.78 13.16
N CYS A 22 28.51 -13.94 12.79
CA CYS A 22 28.18 -15.02 13.72
C CYS A 22 29.45 -15.54 14.43
N LYS A 23 30.56 -15.74 13.69
CA LYS A 23 31.83 -16.16 14.27
C LYS A 23 32.38 -15.12 15.26
N ALA A 24 32.33 -13.83 14.88
CA ALA A 24 32.79 -12.74 15.74
C ALA A 24 31.91 -12.58 17.00
N ALA A 25 30.60 -12.74 16.87
CA ALA A 25 29.67 -12.67 17.99
C ALA A 25 29.85 -13.85 18.96
N LEU A 26 30.07 -15.07 18.46
CA LEU A 26 30.40 -16.23 19.29
C LEU A 26 31.72 -16.05 20.01
N ALA A 27 32.73 -15.44 19.35
CA ALA A 27 34.02 -15.14 20.01
C ALA A 27 33.83 -14.16 21.18
N GLU A 28 33.10 -13.07 20.98
CA GLU A 28 32.79 -12.07 22.00
C GLU A 28 31.96 -12.68 23.15
N ALA A 29 31.04 -13.59 22.82
CA ALA A 29 30.20 -14.30 23.78
C ALA A 29 30.92 -15.53 24.42
N SER A 30 32.21 -15.72 24.19
CA SER A 30 32.96 -16.87 24.72
C SER A 30 32.33 -18.24 24.36
N GLY A 31 31.69 -18.33 23.19
CA GLY A 31 31.02 -19.54 22.70
C GLY A 31 29.57 -19.73 23.17
N ASP A 32 29.01 -18.84 23.96
CA ASP A 32 27.65 -18.88 24.42
C ASP A 32 26.69 -18.42 23.29
N PRO A 33 25.81 -19.30 22.77
CA PRO A 33 24.96 -18.95 21.65
C PRO A 33 23.90 -17.89 21.98
N GLU A 34 23.37 -17.85 23.20
CA GLU A 34 22.33 -16.90 23.60
C GLU A 34 22.93 -15.49 23.74
N LYS A 35 24.10 -15.39 24.39
CA LYS A 35 24.84 -14.12 24.44
C LYS A 35 25.29 -13.67 23.06
N ALA A 36 25.66 -14.59 22.16
CA ALA A 36 26.02 -14.25 20.79
C ALA A 36 24.83 -13.65 20.01
N VAL A 37 23.60 -14.15 20.23
CA VAL A 37 22.38 -13.53 19.68
C VAL A 37 22.21 -12.10 20.20
N GLU A 38 22.43 -11.84 21.48
CA GLU A 38 22.36 -10.48 22.04
C GLU A 38 23.42 -9.55 21.45
N VAL A 39 24.64 -10.04 21.26
CA VAL A 39 25.74 -9.29 20.62
C VAL A 39 25.34 -8.91 19.19
N LEU A 40 24.84 -9.88 18.41
CA LEU A 40 24.36 -9.62 17.05
C LEU A 40 23.21 -8.60 17.03
N ARG A 41 22.27 -8.71 17.96
CA ARG A 41 21.18 -7.74 18.09
C ARG A 41 21.68 -6.34 18.38
N LYS A 42 22.61 -6.15 19.33
CA LYS A 42 23.21 -4.85 19.65
C LYS A 42 23.97 -4.25 18.45
N ARG A 43 24.72 -5.10 17.72
CA ARG A 43 25.42 -4.68 16.50
C ARG A 43 24.43 -4.28 15.40
N GLY A 44 23.38 -5.05 15.18
CA GLY A 44 22.33 -4.76 14.22
C GLY A 44 21.62 -3.42 14.49
N LEU A 45 21.35 -3.07 15.74
CA LEU A 45 20.80 -1.77 16.12
C LEU A 45 21.75 -0.61 15.72
N LYS A 46 23.06 -0.73 15.97
CA LYS A 46 24.05 0.27 15.56
C LYS A 46 24.16 0.41 14.04
N VAL A 47 24.02 -0.68 13.30
CA VAL A 47 23.97 -0.66 11.82
C VAL A 47 22.72 0.05 11.36
N ALA A 48 21.56 -0.25 11.95
CA ALA A 48 20.29 0.40 11.61
C ALA A 48 20.34 1.92 11.82
N GLU A 49 20.91 2.38 12.95
CA GLU A 49 21.10 3.80 13.22
C GLU A 49 21.95 4.51 12.15
N LYS A 50 23.05 3.88 11.74
CA LYS A 50 23.93 4.42 10.69
C LYS A 50 23.28 4.46 9.31
N LYS A 51 22.30 3.60 9.05
CA LYS A 51 21.62 3.47 7.76
C LYS A 51 20.33 4.30 7.67
N ALA A 52 19.74 4.70 8.81
CA ALA A 52 18.43 5.36 8.87
C ALA A 52 18.28 6.63 7.99
N GLY A 53 19.39 7.33 7.70
CA GLY A 53 19.38 8.51 6.83
C GLY A 53 19.54 8.23 5.33
N ARG A 54 19.65 6.96 4.92
CA ARG A 54 19.80 6.61 3.50
C ARG A 54 18.45 6.55 2.80
N VAL A 55 18.43 7.01 1.54
CA VAL A 55 17.22 6.98 0.72
C VAL A 55 16.84 5.53 0.41
N ALA A 56 15.64 5.15 0.80
CA ALA A 56 15.03 3.85 0.50
C ALA A 56 13.84 4.09 -0.45
N ALA A 57 14.07 4.00 -1.76
CA ALA A 57 13.08 4.29 -2.80
C ALA A 57 12.60 3.05 -3.55
N ASP A 58 13.34 1.93 -3.44
CA ASP A 58 12.93 0.62 -3.92
C ASP A 58 12.17 -0.14 -2.83
N GLY A 59 11.71 -1.35 -3.11
CA GLY A 59 10.91 -2.14 -2.18
C GLY A 59 9.68 -2.76 -2.84
N LEU A 60 8.63 -2.95 -2.05
CA LEU A 60 7.34 -3.46 -2.53
C LEU A 60 6.16 -2.97 -1.69
N VAL A 61 4.99 -3.04 -2.29
CA VAL A 61 3.69 -2.98 -1.61
C VAL A 61 3.19 -4.41 -1.44
N ALA A 62 2.98 -4.84 -0.20
CA ALA A 62 2.28 -6.07 0.11
C ALA A 62 0.78 -5.80 0.25
N ALA A 63 -0.04 -6.78 -0.14
CA ALA A 63 -1.49 -6.72 -0.01
C ALA A 63 -2.03 -8.00 0.60
N TRP A 64 -3.13 -7.88 1.35
CA TRP A 64 -3.85 -8.99 1.91
C TRP A 64 -5.34 -8.68 2.00
N THR A 65 -6.18 -9.70 1.85
CA THR A 65 -7.61 -9.61 2.10
C THR A 65 -8.06 -10.81 2.92
N SER A 66 -9.00 -10.60 3.83
CA SER A 66 -9.57 -11.66 4.65
C SER A 66 -10.25 -12.74 3.80
N PRO A 67 -10.27 -14.00 4.26
CA PRO A 67 -11.04 -15.06 3.59
C PRO A 67 -12.53 -14.75 3.49
N ALA A 68 -13.07 -13.98 4.44
CA ALA A 68 -14.46 -13.51 4.41
C ALA A 68 -14.68 -12.39 3.37
N GLY A 69 -13.62 -11.72 2.90
CA GLY A 69 -13.70 -10.62 1.96
C GLY A 69 -14.21 -9.31 2.56
N ASP A 70 -14.20 -9.16 3.87
CA ASP A 70 -14.71 -7.98 4.58
C ASP A 70 -13.62 -6.96 4.94
N VAL A 71 -12.36 -7.38 4.93
CA VAL A 71 -11.20 -6.55 5.27
C VAL A 71 -10.08 -6.73 4.27
N GLY A 72 -9.43 -5.64 3.90
CA GLY A 72 -8.18 -5.64 3.14
C GLY A 72 -7.15 -4.70 3.74
N ALA A 73 -5.87 -4.98 3.49
CA ALA A 73 -4.76 -4.13 3.89
C ALA A 73 -3.68 -4.05 2.82
N LEU A 74 -2.96 -2.93 2.82
CA LEU A 74 -1.74 -2.68 2.06
C LEU A 74 -0.65 -2.21 3.02
N VAL A 75 0.59 -2.60 2.76
CA VAL A 75 1.77 -2.04 3.43
C VAL A 75 2.85 -1.79 2.39
N GLU A 76 3.39 -0.59 2.36
CA GLU A 76 4.58 -0.24 1.59
C GLU A 76 5.80 -0.37 2.47
N VAL A 77 6.73 -1.24 2.08
CA VAL A 77 8.03 -1.41 2.71
C VAL A 77 9.11 -1.04 1.68
N ASN A 78 9.97 -0.10 2.05
CA ASN A 78 11.03 0.40 1.19
C ASN A 78 12.40 -0.12 1.63
N CYS A 79 13.32 -0.26 0.66
CA CYS A 79 14.75 -0.56 0.83
C CYS A 79 15.59 0.25 -0.17
N GLU A 80 16.92 0.12 -0.08
CA GLU A 80 17.84 0.89 -0.94
C GLU A 80 17.87 0.33 -2.37
N THR A 81 17.75 -1.02 -2.54
CA THR A 81 17.90 -1.69 -3.84
C THR A 81 16.75 -2.66 -4.15
N ASP A 82 16.50 -2.89 -5.44
CA ASP A 82 15.54 -3.89 -5.91
C ASP A 82 16.00 -5.34 -5.64
N PHE A 83 17.30 -5.58 -5.49
CA PHE A 83 17.83 -6.88 -5.09
C PHE A 83 17.33 -7.29 -3.70
N VAL A 84 17.38 -6.39 -2.73
CA VAL A 84 16.88 -6.64 -1.38
C VAL A 84 15.37 -6.82 -1.38
N ALA A 85 14.64 -6.03 -2.19
CA ALA A 85 13.18 -6.11 -2.31
C ALA A 85 12.67 -7.51 -2.73
N ARG A 86 13.52 -8.31 -3.39
CA ARG A 86 13.20 -9.66 -3.88
C ARG A 86 13.62 -10.78 -2.93
N THR A 87 14.31 -10.47 -1.85
CA THR A 87 14.75 -11.49 -0.89
C THR A 87 13.59 -12.04 -0.08
N GLU A 88 13.60 -13.35 0.20
CA GLU A 88 12.55 -14.00 1.00
C GLU A 88 12.34 -13.34 2.37
N LYS A 89 13.42 -12.89 3.00
CA LYS A 89 13.35 -12.20 4.30
C LYS A 89 12.59 -10.88 4.22
N PHE A 90 12.83 -10.08 3.17
CA PHE A 90 12.17 -8.80 2.97
C PHE A 90 10.69 -9.00 2.60
N VAL A 91 10.42 -9.87 1.64
CA VAL A 91 9.05 -10.22 1.22
C VAL A 91 8.26 -10.80 2.40
N GLY A 92 8.86 -11.72 3.16
CA GLY A 92 8.24 -12.33 4.33
C GLY A 92 7.93 -11.31 5.43
N LEU A 93 8.79 -10.31 5.66
CA LEU A 93 8.48 -9.21 6.57
C LEU A 93 7.25 -8.42 6.09
N ALA A 94 7.23 -8.00 4.82
CA ALA A 94 6.12 -7.22 4.28
C ALA A 94 4.78 -7.97 4.34
N GLN A 95 4.78 -9.29 4.06
CA GLN A 95 3.59 -10.13 4.17
C GLN A 95 3.10 -10.25 5.61
N ARG A 96 3.97 -10.36 6.59
CA ARG A 96 3.59 -10.41 8.00
C ARG A 96 3.04 -9.07 8.49
N LEU A 97 3.64 -7.96 8.06
CA LEU A 97 3.17 -6.62 8.41
C LEU A 97 1.78 -6.33 7.85
N VAL A 98 1.49 -6.71 6.61
CA VAL A 98 0.17 -6.48 6.02
C VAL A 98 -0.95 -7.24 6.73
N VAL A 99 -0.65 -8.44 7.27
CA VAL A 99 -1.61 -9.20 8.10
C VAL A 99 -1.87 -8.49 9.43
N LEU A 100 -0.84 -7.92 10.07
CA LEU A 100 -1.02 -7.10 11.28
C LEU A 100 -1.91 -5.88 11.01
N VAL A 101 -1.70 -5.16 9.91
CA VAL A 101 -2.52 -4.01 9.52
C VAL A 101 -3.97 -4.44 9.25
N ALA A 102 -4.18 -5.61 8.66
CA ALA A 102 -5.53 -6.13 8.43
C ALA A 102 -6.25 -6.44 9.75
N ALA A 103 -5.54 -7.02 10.72
CA ALA A 103 -6.09 -7.45 12.00
C ALA A 103 -6.41 -6.29 12.95
N ASP A 104 -5.63 -5.20 12.91
CA ASP A 104 -5.76 -4.06 13.82
C ASP A 104 -5.93 -2.74 13.05
N PRO A 105 -7.10 -2.08 13.17
CA PRO A 105 -7.33 -0.78 12.53
C PRO A 105 -6.30 0.29 12.89
N ALA A 106 -5.78 0.29 14.13
CA ALA A 106 -4.78 1.26 14.56
C ALA A 106 -3.42 1.04 13.87
N ALA A 107 -3.13 -0.17 13.40
CA ALA A 107 -1.90 -0.49 12.68
C ALA A 107 -1.85 0.10 11.24
N ALA A 108 -2.92 0.73 10.77
CA ALA A 108 -2.89 1.55 9.55
C ALA A 108 -2.07 2.83 9.74
N ASP A 109 -1.89 3.30 10.98
CA ASP A 109 -0.87 4.28 11.34
C ASP A 109 0.49 3.58 11.51
N VAL A 110 1.50 4.05 10.79
CA VAL A 110 2.84 3.42 10.76
C VAL A 110 3.55 3.52 12.12
N ALA A 111 3.33 4.59 12.86
CA ALA A 111 3.92 4.75 14.19
C ALA A 111 3.28 3.76 15.17
N ALA A 112 1.97 3.57 15.11
CA ALA A 112 1.28 2.55 15.89
C ALA A 112 1.69 1.13 15.46
N LEU A 113 1.84 0.86 14.17
CA LEU A 113 2.32 -0.42 13.64
C LEU A 113 3.71 -0.78 14.17
N ALA A 114 4.62 0.21 14.27
CA ALA A 114 5.98 0.00 14.77
C ALA A 114 6.03 -0.55 16.20
N GLU A 115 5.03 -0.25 17.03
CA GLU A 115 4.90 -0.71 18.41
C GLU A 115 4.15 -2.04 18.57
N ARG A 116 3.55 -2.59 17.50
CA ARG A 116 2.86 -3.88 17.55
C ARG A 116 3.80 -5.03 17.74
N ASP A 117 3.29 -6.08 18.37
CA ASP A 117 4.01 -7.35 18.50
C ASP A 117 4.02 -8.10 17.15
N LEU A 118 5.18 -8.59 16.79
CA LEU A 118 5.42 -9.49 15.66
C LEU A 118 6.32 -10.62 16.13
N ASP A 119 5.71 -11.76 16.46
CA ASP A 119 6.37 -12.95 17.00
C ASP A 119 7.18 -12.68 18.29
N GLY A 120 6.56 -12.05 19.28
CA GLY A 120 7.16 -11.77 20.58
C GLY A 120 8.14 -10.57 20.58
N ARG A 121 8.14 -9.77 19.50
CA ARG A 121 9.02 -8.59 19.37
C ARG A 121 8.27 -7.42 18.74
N ARG A 122 8.62 -6.19 19.10
CA ARG A 122 8.06 -5.03 18.42
C ARG A 122 8.46 -5.01 16.96
N VAL A 123 7.56 -4.60 16.07
CA VAL A 123 7.82 -4.42 14.64
C VAL A 123 9.07 -3.57 14.40
N ALA A 124 9.21 -2.46 15.14
CA ALA A 124 10.39 -1.60 15.05
C ALA A 124 11.71 -2.36 15.30
N ASP A 125 11.73 -3.29 16.26
CA ASP A 125 12.91 -4.09 16.59
C ASP A 125 13.19 -5.20 15.55
N VAL A 126 12.13 -5.74 14.96
CA VAL A 126 12.22 -6.72 13.85
C VAL A 126 12.82 -6.05 12.61
N VAL A 127 12.32 -4.85 12.25
CA VAL A 127 12.85 -4.05 11.12
C VAL A 127 14.33 -3.71 11.34
N LYS A 128 14.71 -3.19 12.52
CA LYS A 128 16.11 -2.91 12.86
C LYS A 128 17.00 -4.15 12.78
N GLY A 129 16.50 -5.30 13.23
CA GLY A 129 17.20 -6.56 13.10
C GLY A 129 17.43 -6.97 11.65
N LEU A 130 16.45 -6.76 10.79
CA LEU A 130 16.55 -7.03 9.35
C LEU A 130 17.55 -6.09 8.66
N ILE A 131 17.54 -4.78 8.98
CA ILE A 131 18.53 -3.81 8.52
C ILE A 131 19.94 -4.28 8.91
N GLY A 132 20.12 -4.72 10.16
CA GLY A 132 21.42 -5.24 10.66
C GLY A 132 21.91 -6.44 9.86
N SER A 133 21.02 -7.36 9.47
CA SER A 133 21.38 -8.58 8.74
C SER A 133 21.56 -8.39 7.23
N ILE A 134 20.83 -7.46 6.62
CA ILE A 134 20.89 -7.18 5.17
C ILE A 134 21.90 -6.09 4.85
N GLY A 135 22.08 -5.10 5.75
CA GLY A 135 23.02 -3.99 5.57
C GLY A 135 22.45 -2.85 4.72
N GLU A 136 21.15 -2.82 4.45
CA GLU A 136 20.45 -1.71 3.80
C GLU A 136 19.44 -1.06 4.73
N ASN A 137 19.11 0.22 4.48
CA ASN A 137 18.01 0.89 5.15
C ASN A 137 16.68 0.26 4.72
N ILE A 138 15.82 -0.04 5.69
CA ILE A 138 14.48 -0.59 5.46
C ILE A 138 13.48 0.28 6.22
N VAL A 139 12.44 0.74 5.53
CA VAL A 139 11.44 1.64 6.07
C VAL A 139 10.04 1.07 5.81
N VAL A 140 9.25 0.87 6.86
CA VAL A 140 7.80 0.71 6.72
C VAL A 140 7.24 2.10 6.52
N ARG A 141 6.81 2.42 5.32
CA ARG A 141 6.56 3.81 4.94
C ARG A 141 5.10 4.22 5.01
N ARG A 142 4.24 3.39 4.49
CA ARG A 142 2.79 3.62 4.46
C ARG A 142 2.04 2.33 4.70
N ALA A 143 0.89 2.45 5.34
CA ALA A 143 -0.07 1.37 5.46
C ALA A 143 -1.47 1.89 5.14
N ALA A 144 -2.33 1.04 4.66
CA ALA A 144 -3.73 1.34 4.42
C ALA A 144 -4.59 0.12 4.78
N ARG A 145 -5.75 0.38 5.35
CA ARG A 145 -6.74 -0.64 5.69
C ARG A 145 -8.10 -0.20 5.16
N LEU A 146 -8.78 -1.10 4.50
CA LEU A 146 -10.16 -0.93 4.06
C LEU A 146 -11.00 -2.07 4.64
N ALA A 147 -12.06 -1.72 5.35
CA ALA A 147 -12.97 -2.70 5.93
C ALA A 147 -14.42 -2.30 5.60
N LEU A 148 -15.25 -3.28 5.37
CA LEU A 148 -16.68 -3.05 5.30
C LEU A 148 -17.19 -2.69 6.70
N PRO A 149 -18.14 -1.74 6.82
CA PRO A 149 -18.79 -1.48 8.09
C PRO A 149 -19.48 -2.75 8.65
N ALA A 150 -19.56 -2.87 9.96
CA ALA A 150 -20.21 -4.01 10.59
C ALA A 150 -21.67 -4.16 10.10
N GLY A 151 -22.06 -5.39 9.75
CA GLY A 151 -23.40 -5.69 9.22
C GLY A 151 -23.64 -5.28 7.77
N VAL A 152 -22.63 -4.83 7.06
CA VAL A 152 -22.71 -4.49 5.63
C VAL A 152 -22.25 -5.69 4.82
N SER A 153 -23.15 -6.22 3.99
CA SER A 153 -22.79 -7.21 2.96
C SER A 153 -22.00 -6.57 1.84
N GLY A 154 -20.96 -7.28 1.37
CA GLY A 154 -20.11 -6.75 0.29
C GLY A 154 -18.81 -7.54 0.17
N LEU A 155 -17.84 -6.99 -0.54
CA LEU A 155 -16.52 -7.57 -0.64
C LEU A 155 -15.42 -6.51 -0.76
N VAL A 156 -14.28 -6.79 -0.17
CA VAL A 156 -13.01 -6.06 -0.37
C VAL A 156 -12.09 -6.97 -1.18
N VAL A 157 -11.52 -6.42 -2.25
CA VAL A 157 -10.50 -7.09 -3.06
C VAL A 157 -9.21 -6.31 -3.04
N HIS A 158 -8.10 -7.00 -3.29
CA HIS A 158 -6.83 -6.33 -3.58
C HIS A 158 -6.36 -6.64 -5.01
N TYR A 159 -5.54 -5.73 -5.54
CA TYR A 159 -4.84 -5.90 -6.80
C TYR A 159 -3.39 -5.43 -6.63
N LEU A 160 -2.44 -6.26 -7.05
CA LEU A 160 -1.01 -5.93 -7.10
C LEU A 160 -0.56 -5.86 -8.56
N HIS A 161 0.02 -4.74 -8.94
CA HIS A 161 0.57 -4.52 -10.28
C HIS A 161 2.10 -4.57 -10.26
N ALA A 162 2.69 -5.11 -11.36
CA ALA A 162 4.12 -5.14 -11.60
C ALA A 162 4.95 -5.65 -10.39
N GLY A 163 4.53 -6.78 -9.81
CA GLY A 163 5.26 -7.43 -8.72
C GLY A 163 5.28 -6.62 -7.42
N GLY A 164 4.19 -5.89 -7.12
CA GLY A 164 4.09 -5.08 -5.91
C GLY A 164 4.59 -3.64 -6.07
N LYS A 165 4.76 -3.14 -7.28
CA LYS A 165 5.07 -1.72 -7.50
C LYS A 165 3.86 -0.80 -7.26
N ILE A 166 2.64 -1.31 -7.45
CA ILE A 166 1.40 -0.64 -7.09
C ILE A 166 0.49 -1.65 -6.40
N GLY A 167 -0.09 -1.27 -5.27
CA GLY A 167 -1.12 -2.01 -4.56
C GLY A 167 -2.42 -1.21 -4.48
N VAL A 168 -3.54 -1.89 -4.69
CA VAL A 168 -4.88 -1.31 -4.60
C VAL A 168 -5.75 -2.17 -3.71
N LEU A 169 -6.56 -1.55 -2.87
CA LEU A 169 -7.74 -2.11 -2.24
C LEU A 169 -8.97 -1.47 -2.87
N LEU A 170 -10.01 -2.25 -3.09
CA LEU A 170 -11.32 -1.75 -3.50
C LEU A 170 -12.40 -2.47 -2.70
N GLY A 171 -13.34 -1.72 -2.15
CA GLY A 171 -14.51 -2.22 -1.43
C GLY A 171 -15.81 -1.98 -2.20
N LEU A 172 -16.62 -3.02 -2.34
CA LEU A 172 -17.99 -2.95 -2.83
C LEU A 172 -18.97 -3.30 -1.71
N ARG A 173 -20.05 -2.55 -1.62
CA ARG A 173 -21.22 -2.85 -0.82
C ARG A 173 -22.27 -3.50 -1.70
N CYS A 174 -22.92 -4.55 -1.20
CA CYS A 174 -24.01 -5.25 -1.83
C CYS A 174 -25.24 -5.26 -0.90
N ALA A 175 -26.42 -5.54 -1.43
CA ALA A 175 -27.61 -5.66 -0.59
C ALA A 175 -27.62 -6.99 0.19
N SER A 176 -26.94 -8.03 -0.31
CA SER A 176 -26.88 -9.35 0.29
C SER A 176 -25.47 -9.98 0.19
N ASP A 177 -25.19 -10.96 1.07
CA ASP A 177 -23.97 -11.78 0.98
C ASP A 177 -23.94 -12.67 -0.25
N GLN A 178 -25.12 -13.06 -0.76
CA GLN A 178 -25.22 -13.82 -2.00
C GLN A 178 -24.81 -12.97 -3.19
N GLY A 179 -25.28 -11.73 -3.24
CA GLY A 179 -24.89 -10.77 -4.26
C GLY A 179 -23.38 -10.46 -4.22
N ALA A 180 -22.81 -10.31 -3.03
CA ALA A 180 -21.37 -10.10 -2.88
C ALA A 180 -20.53 -11.25 -3.48
N LYS A 181 -21.05 -12.48 -3.50
CA LYS A 181 -20.41 -13.68 -4.08
C LYS A 181 -20.76 -13.90 -5.55
N ALA A 182 -21.67 -13.11 -6.12
CA ALA A 182 -22.04 -13.24 -7.52
C ALA A 182 -20.83 -12.97 -8.43
N GLU A 183 -20.63 -13.82 -9.43
CA GLU A 183 -19.49 -13.74 -10.36
C GLU A 183 -19.36 -12.33 -11.00
N ALA A 184 -20.49 -11.73 -11.38
CA ALA A 184 -20.54 -10.40 -11.95
C ALA A 184 -20.02 -9.32 -10.99
N VAL A 185 -20.32 -9.44 -9.69
CA VAL A 185 -19.84 -8.51 -8.65
C VAL A 185 -18.36 -8.71 -8.36
N VAL A 186 -17.91 -9.96 -8.25
CA VAL A 186 -16.48 -10.27 -8.08
C VAL A 186 -15.65 -9.78 -9.27
N LYS A 187 -16.18 -9.95 -10.49
CA LYS A 187 -15.56 -9.43 -11.71
C LYS A 187 -15.50 -7.91 -11.69
N LEU A 188 -16.61 -7.24 -11.36
CA LEU A 188 -16.67 -5.78 -11.23
C LEU A 188 -15.60 -5.28 -10.24
N ALA A 189 -15.50 -5.88 -9.05
CA ALA A 189 -14.52 -5.50 -8.04
C ALA A 189 -13.07 -5.56 -8.57
N LYS A 190 -12.71 -6.64 -9.26
CA LYS A 190 -11.39 -6.80 -9.88
C LYS A 190 -11.13 -5.78 -11.00
N ASP A 191 -12.12 -5.53 -11.84
CA ASP A 191 -12.03 -4.57 -12.93
C ASP A 191 -11.90 -3.13 -12.41
N LEU A 192 -12.62 -2.79 -11.34
CA LEU A 192 -12.51 -1.48 -10.69
C LEU A 192 -11.17 -1.33 -9.91
N ALA A 193 -10.64 -2.39 -9.32
CA ALA A 193 -9.31 -2.34 -8.72
C ALA A 193 -8.22 -2.06 -9.78
N LEU A 194 -8.35 -2.64 -10.97
CA LEU A 194 -7.49 -2.33 -12.11
C LEU A 194 -7.70 -0.88 -12.60
N GLN A 195 -8.96 -0.39 -12.65
CA GLN A 195 -9.28 1.00 -12.96
C GLN A 195 -8.55 1.96 -12.01
N VAL A 196 -8.67 1.76 -10.70
CA VAL A 196 -7.99 2.57 -9.67
C VAL A 196 -6.47 2.52 -9.84
N CYS A 197 -5.92 1.35 -10.15
CA CYS A 197 -4.48 1.21 -10.39
C CYS A 197 -3.99 2.09 -11.54
N SER A 198 -4.75 2.12 -12.64
CA SER A 198 -4.31 2.73 -13.91
C SER A 198 -4.72 4.18 -14.06
N ALA A 199 -5.94 4.54 -13.63
CA ALA A 199 -6.51 5.88 -13.82
C ALA A 199 -6.37 6.80 -12.60
N GLU A 200 -5.79 6.32 -11.51
CA GLU A 200 -5.41 7.07 -10.31
C GLU A 200 -6.49 8.04 -9.77
N PRO A 201 -7.74 7.62 -9.59
CA PRO A 201 -8.75 8.51 -9.05
C PRO A 201 -8.38 8.93 -7.62
N ALA A 202 -8.78 10.13 -7.23
CA ALA A 202 -8.60 10.65 -5.88
C ALA A 202 -9.82 10.38 -4.98
N TYR A 203 -11.02 10.27 -5.58
CA TYR A 203 -12.31 10.15 -4.90
C TYR A 203 -13.15 9.06 -5.56
N VAL A 204 -14.11 8.48 -4.82
CA VAL A 204 -15.08 7.56 -5.42
C VAL A 204 -16.08 8.35 -6.27
N HIS A 205 -16.67 9.42 -5.72
CA HIS A 205 -17.68 10.24 -6.39
C HIS A 205 -17.52 11.73 -6.08
N ARG A 206 -18.20 12.57 -6.85
CA ARG A 206 -18.10 14.05 -6.76
C ARG A 206 -18.40 14.61 -5.38
N GLY A 207 -19.29 13.96 -4.63
CA GLY A 207 -19.67 14.40 -3.27
C GLY A 207 -18.56 14.25 -2.23
N GLU A 208 -17.50 13.49 -2.54
CA GLU A 208 -16.32 13.33 -1.67
C GLU A 208 -15.25 14.40 -1.92
N VAL A 209 -15.35 15.16 -3.01
CA VAL A 209 -14.38 16.21 -3.32
C VAL A 209 -14.55 17.36 -2.32
N PRO A 210 -13.51 17.69 -1.52
CA PRO A 210 -13.61 18.77 -0.55
C PRO A 210 -13.90 20.12 -1.20
N GLY A 211 -14.69 20.95 -0.54
CA GLY A 211 -15.10 22.26 -1.08
C GLY A 211 -13.92 23.19 -1.37
N ASP A 212 -12.89 23.17 -0.53
CA ASP A 212 -11.66 23.95 -0.70
C ASP A 212 -10.84 23.49 -1.93
N VAL A 213 -10.86 22.21 -2.24
CA VAL A 213 -10.23 21.67 -3.47
C VAL A 213 -10.97 22.19 -4.70
N LEU A 214 -12.31 22.16 -4.68
CA LEU A 214 -13.12 22.68 -5.79
C LEU A 214 -12.96 24.22 -5.96
N GLU A 215 -12.90 24.99 -4.87
CA GLU A 215 -12.66 26.42 -4.96
C GLU A 215 -11.28 26.73 -5.51
N ARG A 216 -10.25 26.04 -5.05
CA ARG A 216 -8.89 26.19 -5.60
C ARG A 216 -8.84 25.85 -7.08
N GLU A 217 -9.52 24.79 -7.51
CA GLU A 217 -9.58 24.42 -8.93
C GLU A 217 -10.31 25.52 -9.74
N ARG A 218 -11.42 26.06 -9.21
CA ARG A 218 -12.13 27.19 -9.84
C ARG A 218 -11.24 28.43 -9.99
N GLU A 219 -10.45 28.76 -8.98
CA GLU A 219 -9.52 29.89 -9.01
C GLU A 219 -8.44 29.68 -10.08
N ILE A 220 -7.85 28.47 -10.14
CA ILE A 220 -6.88 28.13 -11.17
C ILE A 220 -7.50 28.26 -12.56
N LEU A 221 -8.72 27.76 -12.75
CA LEU A 221 -9.43 27.85 -14.02
C LEU A 221 -9.75 29.31 -14.41
N ARG A 222 -10.16 30.15 -13.46
CA ARG A 222 -10.40 31.59 -13.70
C ARG A 222 -9.14 32.34 -14.09
N ALA A 223 -7.99 31.96 -13.56
CA ALA A 223 -6.70 32.58 -13.83
C ALA A 223 -6.13 32.21 -15.20
N GLN A 224 -6.71 31.25 -15.92
CA GLN A 224 -6.21 30.84 -17.23
C GLN A 224 -6.40 31.94 -18.29
N PRO A 225 -5.38 32.21 -19.14
CA PRO A 225 -5.42 33.35 -20.10
C PRO A 225 -6.61 33.33 -21.05
N ASP A 226 -7.08 32.13 -21.42
CA ASP A 226 -8.19 31.97 -22.37
C ASP A 226 -9.57 32.11 -21.67
N VAL A 227 -9.61 32.21 -20.37
CA VAL A 227 -10.80 32.51 -19.57
C VAL A 227 -10.83 33.98 -19.15
N GLN A 228 -9.68 34.52 -18.79
CA GLN A 228 -9.55 35.93 -18.44
C GLN A 228 -9.99 36.85 -19.60
N GLY A 229 -10.66 37.96 -19.28
CA GLY A 229 -11.12 38.91 -20.28
C GLY A 229 -12.44 38.54 -21.00
N LYS A 230 -13.02 37.35 -20.74
CA LYS A 230 -14.35 37.02 -21.24
C LYS A 230 -15.44 37.58 -20.32
N PRO A 231 -16.66 37.83 -20.84
CA PRO A 231 -17.83 38.14 -19.98
C PRO A 231 -18.06 37.10 -18.91
N ALA A 232 -18.46 37.49 -17.71
CA ALA A 232 -18.63 36.59 -16.55
C ALA A 232 -19.46 35.34 -16.85
N ALA A 233 -20.59 35.47 -17.53
CA ALA A 233 -21.45 34.35 -17.91
C ALA A 233 -20.77 33.33 -18.84
N ILE A 234 -19.78 33.78 -19.65
CA ILE A 234 -19.00 32.89 -20.52
C ILE A 234 -17.91 32.21 -19.69
N GLN A 235 -17.27 32.97 -18.77
CA GLN A 235 -16.29 32.39 -17.85
C GLN A 235 -16.91 31.25 -17.03
N ASP A 236 -18.09 31.46 -16.45
CA ASP A 236 -18.78 30.43 -15.62
C ASP A 236 -19.09 29.18 -16.43
N LYS A 237 -19.52 29.31 -17.68
CA LYS A 237 -19.77 28.14 -18.56
C LYS A 237 -18.47 27.36 -18.85
N ILE A 238 -17.38 28.06 -19.12
CA ILE A 238 -16.08 27.43 -19.38
C ILE A 238 -15.60 26.70 -18.12
N ILE A 239 -15.67 27.37 -16.98
CA ILE A 239 -15.27 26.81 -15.69
C ILE A 239 -16.10 25.56 -15.38
N GLN A 240 -17.42 25.63 -15.55
CA GLN A 240 -18.29 24.47 -15.35
C GLN A 240 -17.90 23.30 -16.26
N GLY A 241 -17.63 23.55 -17.55
CA GLY A 241 -17.21 22.52 -18.48
C GLY A 241 -15.85 21.89 -18.10
N ARG A 242 -14.92 22.69 -17.55
CA ARG A 242 -13.61 22.21 -17.08
C ARG A 242 -13.69 21.46 -15.77
N LEU A 243 -14.61 21.85 -14.88
CA LEU A 243 -14.91 21.08 -13.68
C LEU A 243 -15.48 19.69 -14.00
N GLU A 244 -16.30 19.57 -15.07
CA GLU A 244 -16.73 18.25 -15.55
C GLU A 244 -15.54 17.36 -15.95
N LYS A 245 -14.50 17.96 -16.58
CA LYS A 245 -13.27 17.24 -16.90
C LYS A 245 -12.50 16.85 -15.62
N PHE A 246 -12.36 17.78 -14.67
CA PHE A 246 -11.77 17.49 -13.36
C PHE A 246 -12.46 16.30 -12.67
N TYR A 247 -13.80 16.27 -12.64
CA TYR A 247 -14.53 15.13 -12.09
C TYR A 247 -14.30 13.83 -12.88
N ALA A 248 -14.25 13.92 -14.21
CA ALA A 248 -13.98 12.76 -15.06
C ALA A 248 -12.56 12.19 -14.88
N GLU A 249 -11.60 12.99 -14.42
CA GLU A 249 -10.25 12.54 -14.09
C GLU A 249 -10.11 12.09 -12.64
N SER A 250 -10.73 12.82 -11.70
CA SER A 250 -10.49 12.65 -10.25
C SER A 250 -11.48 11.70 -9.57
N CYS A 251 -12.70 11.50 -10.10
CA CYS A 251 -13.74 10.69 -9.47
C CYS A 251 -13.90 9.35 -10.17
N LEU A 252 -13.67 8.27 -9.48
CA LEU A 252 -13.71 6.91 -10.01
C LEU A 252 -14.97 6.63 -10.85
N VAL A 253 -16.15 6.96 -10.32
CA VAL A 253 -17.43 6.66 -11.01
C VAL A 253 -17.66 7.50 -12.27
N ASP A 254 -16.97 8.64 -12.41
CA ASP A 254 -17.05 9.52 -13.56
C ASP A 254 -15.99 9.23 -14.63
N GLN A 255 -14.96 8.45 -14.31
CA GLN A 255 -13.91 8.04 -15.25
C GLN A 255 -14.48 7.14 -16.35
N ILE A 256 -13.87 7.22 -17.55
CA ILE A 256 -14.11 6.23 -18.61
C ILE A 256 -13.56 4.89 -18.14
N PHE A 257 -14.36 3.83 -18.32
CA PHE A 257 -13.98 2.50 -17.91
C PHE A 257 -12.85 1.95 -18.77
N ILE A 258 -11.75 1.57 -18.14
CA ILE A 258 -10.49 1.19 -18.82
C ILE A 258 -10.65 -0.02 -19.76
N ARG A 259 -11.64 -0.89 -19.51
CA ARG A 259 -11.89 -2.05 -20.34
C ARG A 259 -12.99 -1.80 -21.41
N ASP A 260 -13.49 -0.58 -21.53
CA ASP A 260 -14.39 -0.22 -22.61
C ASP A 260 -13.60 0.03 -23.90
N PRO A 261 -13.75 -0.81 -24.93
CA PRO A 261 -12.97 -0.70 -26.17
C PRO A 261 -13.35 0.56 -26.98
N GLU A 262 -14.55 1.10 -26.75
CA GLU A 262 -15.03 2.30 -27.44
C GLU A 262 -14.69 3.60 -26.69
N GLY A 263 -14.25 3.52 -25.43
CA GLY A 263 -13.93 4.68 -24.61
C GLY A 263 -15.12 5.60 -24.29
N LYS A 264 -16.32 5.04 -24.21
CA LYS A 264 -17.58 5.79 -24.03
C LYS A 264 -18.23 5.55 -22.68
N GLN A 265 -18.17 4.30 -22.18
CA GLN A 265 -18.82 3.91 -20.94
C GLN A 265 -18.04 4.42 -19.74
N LYS A 266 -18.76 4.99 -18.79
CA LYS A 266 -18.18 5.38 -17.51
C LYS A 266 -18.26 4.23 -16.50
N VAL A 267 -17.42 4.28 -15.48
CA VAL A 267 -17.45 3.31 -14.38
C VAL A 267 -18.85 3.20 -13.77
N ARG A 268 -19.57 4.30 -13.59
CA ARG A 268 -20.96 4.28 -13.09
C ARG A 268 -21.92 3.47 -13.97
N ASP A 269 -21.70 3.46 -15.28
CA ASP A 269 -22.56 2.71 -16.22
C ASP A 269 -22.33 1.21 -16.06
N ILE A 270 -21.06 0.81 -15.82
CA ILE A 270 -20.69 -0.58 -15.55
C ILE A 270 -21.24 -1.05 -14.20
N VAL A 271 -21.17 -0.19 -13.16
CA VAL A 271 -21.77 -0.48 -11.85
C VAL A 271 -23.29 -0.68 -12.01
N ALA A 272 -23.98 0.21 -12.71
CA ALA A 272 -25.42 0.11 -12.97
C ALA A 272 -25.80 -1.15 -13.78
N ALA A 273 -25.00 -1.51 -14.78
CA ALA A 273 -25.18 -2.74 -15.55
C ALA A 273 -25.03 -3.98 -14.66
N THR A 274 -24.05 -3.99 -13.75
CA THR A 274 -23.84 -5.08 -12.79
C THR A 274 -25.03 -5.18 -11.81
N GLN A 275 -25.50 -4.06 -11.25
CA GLN A 275 -26.70 -4.03 -10.40
C GLN A 275 -27.90 -4.67 -11.10
N LYS A 276 -28.14 -4.30 -12.36
CA LYS A 276 -29.22 -4.87 -13.17
C LYS A 276 -29.04 -6.38 -13.38
N ALA A 277 -27.80 -6.84 -13.62
CA ALA A 277 -27.52 -8.25 -13.87
C ALA A 277 -27.71 -9.12 -12.63
N VAL A 278 -27.37 -8.61 -11.42
CA VAL A 278 -27.54 -9.36 -10.16
C VAL A 278 -28.89 -9.11 -9.49
N GLY A 279 -29.67 -8.14 -9.94
CA GLY A 279 -31.00 -7.82 -9.40
C GLY A 279 -30.97 -7.12 -8.04
N GLU A 280 -29.82 -6.60 -7.60
CA GLU A 280 -29.68 -5.92 -6.31
C GLU A 280 -28.73 -4.71 -6.38
N ALA A 281 -28.77 -3.88 -5.33
CA ALA A 281 -27.91 -2.70 -5.23
C ALA A 281 -26.44 -3.10 -5.00
N VAL A 282 -25.55 -2.51 -5.79
CA VAL A 282 -24.08 -2.60 -5.65
C VAL A 282 -23.50 -1.20 -5.71
N SER A 283 -22.61 -0.86 -4.79
CA SER A 283 -21.94 0.46 -4.79
C SER A 283 -20.49 0.34 -4.33
N VAL A 284 -19.66 1.29 -4.76
CA VAL A 284 -18.28 1.39 -4.27
C VAL A 284 -18.28 2.02 -2.88
N VAL A 285 -17.67 1.34 -1.91
CA VAL A 285 -17.50 1.84 -0.53
C VAL A 285 -16.30 2.78 -0.44
N GLY A 286 -15.23 2.42 -1.14
CA GLY A 286 -13.97 3.15 -1.11
C GLY A 286 -12.86 2.35 -1.75
N PHE A 287 -11.70 2.97 -1.84
CA PHE A 287 -10.47 2.34 -2.30
C PHE A 287 -9.26 2.90 -1.57
N ALA A 288 -8.15 2.18 -1.61
CA ALA A 288 -6.83 2.69 -1.25
C ALA A 288 -5.84 2.29 -2.35
N ARG A 289 -4.91 3.18 -2.65
CA ARG A 289 -3.85 2.94 -3.64
C ARG A 289 -2.51 3.39 -3.09
N LEU A 290 -1.54 2.48 -3.10
CA LEU A 290 -0.15 2.78 -2.78
C LEU A 290 0.72 2.49 -4.00
N ARG A 291 1.52 3.47 -4.41
CA ARG A 291 2.55 3.30 -5.43
C ARG A 291 3.91 3.37 -4.75
N LEU A 292 4.72 2.35 -4.95
CA LEU A 292 6.04 2.25 -4.36
C LEU A 292 6.90 3.48 -4.65
N GLY A 293 7.48 4.06 -3.60
CA GLY A 293 8.40 5.20 -3.69
C GLY A 293 7.74 6.52 -4.07
N ASP A 294 6.41 6.60 -4.11
CA ASP A 294 5.69 7.83 -4.43
C ASP A 294 5.99 8.92 -3.38
N GLY A 295 6.44 10.12 -3.85
CA GLY A 295 6.90 11.20 -2.97
C GLY A 295 8.27 10.98 -2.31
N VAL A 296 9.04 9.94 -2.69
CA VAL A 296 10.44 9.79 -2.27
C VAL A 296 11.35 10.46 -3.31
N GLU A 297 12.11 11.47 -2.90
CA GLU A 297 13.13 12.07 -3.75
C GLU A 297 14.26 11.05 -3.99
N ARG A 298 14.35 10.54 -5.20
CA ARG A 298 15.51 9.73 -5.62
C ARG A 298 16.69 10.67 -5.81
N ARG A 299 17.81 10.41 -5.10
CA ARG A 299 19.08 11.07 -5.48
C ARG A 299 19.35 10.70 -6.94
N ALA A 300 19.55 11.71 -7.79
CA ALA A 300 20.04 11.48 -9.14
C ALA A 300 21.29 10.59 -9.05
N ALA A 301 21.30 9.52 -9.85
CA ALA A 301 22.51 8.71 -9.98
C ALA A 301 23.63 9.63 -10.48
N ALA A 302 24.71 9.74 -9.67
CA ALA A 302 25.89 10.49 -10.03
C ALA A 302 26.70 9.75 -11.10
#